data_aaba0c102e5b4394fcf85243abf3c3dc
#
_entry.id   aaba0c102e5b4394fcf85243abf3c3dc
#
_cell.length_a   1.000
_cell.length_b   1.000
_cell.length_c   1.000
_cell.angle_alpha   90.00
_cell.angle_beta   90.00
_cell.angle_gamma   90.00
#
_symmetry.space_group_name_H-M   'P 1'
#
loop_
_entity.id
_entity.type
_entity.pdbx_description
1 polymer ?
#
loop_
_entity_poly.entity_id
_entity_poly.type
_entity_poly.pdbx_seq_one_letter_code
_entity_poly.pdbx_strand_id
1 'polypeptide(L)'
;MRVLTFTSLFPNAAAPLLGVFVQQRMTHFAQRKGNDVTVVAPVAYFPSWLPLSRWENKRRIPAQENIRGLNVYHPRYALLPKVSMPFQGYSMFLASLPLVRRLHHETAFDCIDAHYVYPDGFAAVLLGKRLGLPVFVSARGTDMNLFPSFRLIRPMIRWTLENTAGTIGVCETLRKAMVAMGASEGLSTTIGNGIDLERFSPVDCQEARLRLGIQTDAEVIVSVGALIPRKGYHFLIPALAKISSTHPSLRLYIIGEGESRSQLTALAKANDVQDRVFLIGSKPNEELRYWYSAANVSCLASSREGWANVLLESLACGTPVVATRVWGAPEVITSPDLGVLVEQGVQPIADGLDAALSKRWVGEVLIRYAASRTWDVVAREVEDFLNVRLGMEQQQTLKAGAVQ
;
A
#
# COMPACT_ATOMS: atom_id res chain seq x y z
N MET A 1 11.01 19.38 11.01
CA MET A 1 11.91 18.24 10.66
C MET A 1 12.11 18.20 9.15
N ARG A 2 13.35 18.04 8.68
CA ARG A 2 13.70 17.93 7.26
C ARG A 2 14.01 16.47 6.94
N VAL A 3 13.12 15.84 6.18
CA VAL A 3 13.17 14.40 5.90
C VAL A 3 13.53 14.14 4.45
N LEU A 4 14.56 13.32 4.21
CA LEU A 4 14.80 12.73 2.91
C LEU A 4 14.01 11.42 2.80
N THR A 5 12.96 11.38 1.99
CA THR A 5 12.27 10.14 1.66
C THR A 5 12.99 9.41 0.54
N PHE A 6 13.40 8.16 0.79
CA PHE A 6 14.11 7.34 -0.18
C PHE A 6 13.30 6.10 -0.55
N THR A 7 12.82 6.02 -1.81
CA THR A 7 11.96 4.91 -2.24
C THR A 7 11.83 4.80 -3.75
N SER A 8 11.85 3.58 -4.27
CA SER A 8 11.45 3.28 -5.65
C SER A 8 9.93 3.19 -5.83
N LEU A 9 9.18 3.18 -4.73
CA LEU A 9 7.71 3.15 -4.69
C LEU A 9 7.14 4.57 -4.57
N PHE A 10 7.25 5.35 -5.62
CA PHE A 10 6.68 6.69 -5.68
C PHE A 10 6.06 6.96 -7.07
N PRO A 11 4.94 7.69 -7.17
CA PRO A 11 4.38 8.07 -8.45
C PRO A 11 5.40 8.81 -9.33
N ASN A 12 5.26 8.67 -10.64
CA ASN A 12 6.06 9.40 -11.62
C ASN A 12 5.29 9.50 -12.95
N ALA A 13 5.78 10.27 -13.89
CA ALA A 13 5.13 10.52 -15.18
C ALA A 13 4.79 9.24 -15.98
N ALA A 14 5.55 8.14 -15.79
CA ALA A 14 5.30 6.86 -16.48
C ALA A 14 4.41 5.89 -15.68
N ALA A 15 4.28 6.10 -14.37
CA ALA A 15 3.53 5.22 -13.47
C ALA A 15 2.87 6.05 -12.36
N PRO A 16 1.78 6.80 -12.66
CA PRO A 16 1.15 7.73 -11.72
C PRO A 16 0.47 7.04 -10.51
N LEU A 17 0.22 5.74 -10.58
CA LEU A 17 -0.37 4.96 -9.49
C LEU A 17 0.66 4.18 -8.66
N LEU A 18 1.95 4.28 -9.00
CA LEU A 18 3.01 3.57 -8.29
C LEU A 18 3.22 4.20 -6.90
N GLY A 19 3.01 3.43 -5.83
CA GLY A 19 3.31 3.87 -4.48
C GLY A 19 2.52 5.08 -3.98
N VAL A 20 1.28 5.27 -4.45
CA VAL A 20 0.37 6.36 -4.03
C VAL A 20 0.26 6.45 -2.50
N PHE A 21 0.32 5.33 -1.79
CA PHE A 21 0.29 5.29 -0.34
C PHE A 21 1.52 5.94 0.32
N VAL A 22 2.70 5.88 -0.32
CA VAL A 22 3.89 6.61 0.15
C VAL A 22 3.72 8.10 -0.12
N GLN A 23 3.28 8.44 -1.32
CA GLN A 23 3.02 9.83 -1.70
C GLN A 23 2.00 10.47 -0.76
N GLN A 24 0.86 9.84 -0.47
CA GLN A 24 -0.14 10.35 0.48
C GLN A 24 0.48 10.58 1.86
N ARG A 25 1.16 9.57 2.42
CA ARG A 25 1.83 9.70 3.73
C ARG A 25 2.78 10.90 3.77
N MET A 26 3.65 11.04 2.76
CA MET A 26 4.66 12.09 2.76
C MET A 26 4.10 13.47 2.42
N THR A 27 3.04 13.55 1.62
CA THR A 27 2.32 14.81 1.37
C THR A 27 1.70 15.34 2.67
N HIS A 28 0.95 14.50 3.40
CA HIS A 28 0.35 14.91 4.68
C HIS A 28 1.42 15.19 5.76
N PHE A 29 2.53 14.45 5.75
CA PHE A 29 3.66 14.73 6.64
C PHE A 29 4.28 16.11 6.36
N ALA A 30 4.49 16.47 5.09
CA ALA A 30 5.04 17.76 4.69
C ALA A 30 4.09 18.94 4.98
N GLN A 31 2.77 18.71 4.99
CA GLN A 31 1.77 19.72 5.33
C GLN A 31 1.76 20.09 6.82
N ARG A 32 2.33 19.25 7.69
CA ARG A 32 2.43 19.54 9.12
C ARG A 32 3.49 20.61 9.36
N LYS A 33 3.15 21.59 10.22
CA LYS A 33 3.98 22.77 10.48
C LYS A 33 5.40 22.39 10.94
N GLY A 34 6.38 22.91 10.25
CA GLY A 34 7.81 22.71 10.56
C GLY A 34 8.43 21.48 9.90
N ASN A 35 7.68 20.75 9.07
CA ASN A 35 8.19 19.63 8.29
C ASN A 35 8.50 20.03 6.85
N ASP A 36 9.58 19.50 6.32
CA ASP A 36 10.01 19.62 4.93
C ASP A 36 10.39 18.23 4.41
N VAL A 37 9.95 17.89 3.21
CA VAL A 37 10.15 16.58 2.61
C VAL A 37 10.73 16.71 1.22
N THR A 38 11.88 16.11 1.02
CA THR A 38 12.46 15.89 -0.32
C THR A 38 12.44 14.42 -0.64
N VAL A 39 11.96 14.04 -1.83
CA VAL A 39 11.85 12.65 -2.25
C VAL A 39 12.95 12.30 -3.24
N VAL A 40 13.66 11.22 -2.99
CA VAL A 40 14.57 10.57 -3.94
C VAL A 40 13.98 9.23 -4.31
N ALA A 41 13.50 9.12 -5.55
CA ALA A 41 12.83 7.95 -6.09
C ALA A 41 13.66 7.34 -7.25
N PRO A 42 14.64 6.48 -6.94
CA PRO A 42 15.53 5.92 -7.96
C PRO A 42 14.78 5.11 -9.03
N VAL A 43 15.17 5.31 -10.29
CA VAL A 43 14.55 4.63 -11.44
C VAL A 43 15.58 3.75 -12.13
N ALA A 44 15.19 2.50 -12.39
CA ALA A 44 16.05 1.57 -13.13
C ALA A 44 16.34 2.09 -14.55
N TYR A 45 17.61 2.11 -14.91
CA TYR A 45 18.12 2.48 -16.24
C TYR A 45 18.49 1.24 -17.03
N PHE A 46 18.11 1.27 -18.29
CA PHE A 46 18.49 0.25 -19.29
C PHE A 46 19.06 0.93 -20.52
N PRO A 47 20.21 0.44 -21.07
CA PRO A 47 20.76 0.94 -22.30
C PRO A 47 19.76 0.85 -23.47
N SER A 48 19.79 1.81 -24.37
CA SER A 48 18.83 1.91 -25.49
C SER A 48 18.92 0.77 -26.49
N TRP A 49 20.07 0.12 -26.59
CA TRP A 49 20.32 -1.02 -27.49
C TRP A 49 19.72 -2.35 -26.98
N LEU A 50 19.26 -2.43 -25.72
CA LEU A 50 18.52 -3.59 -25.20
C LEU A 50 17.05 -3.47 -25.60
N PRO A 51 16.49 -4.41 -26.41
CA PRO A 51 15.10 -4.36 -26.86
C PRO A 51 14.14 -4.80 -25.75
N LEU A 52 14.01 -3.99 -24.74
CA LEU A 52 13.11 -4.21 -23.60
C LEU A 52 11.93 -3.23 -23.67
N SER A 53 11.01 -3.45 -24.60
CA SER A 53 9.82 -2.60 -24.84
C SER A 53 9.02 -2.31 -23.57
N ARG A 54 8.93 -3.29 -22.65
CA ARG A 54 8.26 -3.15 -21.34
C ARG A 54 8.85 -2.04 -20.44
N TRP A 55 10.09 -1.58 -20.73
CA TRP A 55 10.81 -0.60 -19.92
C TRP A 55 10.97 0.75 -20.61
N GLU A 56 10.49 0.89 -21.83
CA GLU A 56 10.63 2.10 -22.65
C GLU A 56 10.00 3.33 -21.98
N ASN A 57 8.88 3.15 -21.32
CA ASN A 57 8.21 4.22 -20.57
C ASN A 57 9.06 4.80 -19.44
N LYS A 58 9.96 4.00 -18.83
CA LYS A 58 10.85 4.49 -17.75
C LYS A 58 11.88 5.49 -18.23
N ARG A 59 12.23 5.49 -19.51
CA ARG A 59 13.17 6.48 -20.10
C ARG A 59 12.59 7.88 -20.12
N ARG A 60 11.25 8.00 -20.18
CA ARG A 60 10.53 9.28 -20.26
C ARG A 60 10.35 9.96 -18.89
N ILE A 61 10.67 9.27 -17.79
CA ILE A 61 10.60 9.86 -16.47
C ILE A 61 11.65 10.97 -16.39
N PRO A 62 11.32 12.22 -16.06
CA PRO A 62 12.28 13.32 -15.93
C PRO A 62 13.22 13.08 -14.73
N ALA A 63 14.35 13.80 -14.69
CA ALA A 63 15.31 13.70 -13.58
C ALA A 63 14.74 14.29 -12.27
N GLN A 64 13.80 15.21 -12.40
CA GLN A 64 13.10 15.87 -11.30
C GLN A 64 11.66 16.18 -11.71
N GLU A 65 10.73 16.00 -10.76
CA GLU A 65 9.31 16.36 -10.88
C GLU A 65 8.84 17.07 -9.61
N ASN A 66 7.74 17.82 -9.71
CA ASN A 66 6.97 18.25 -8.55
C ASN A 66 5.66 17.45 -8.50
N ILE A 67 5.47 16.69 -7.44
CA ILE A 67 4.29 15.85 -7.28
C ILE A 67 3.58 16.24 -5.99
N ARG A 68 2.42 16.86 -6.12
CA ARG A 68 1.61 17.38 -5.00
C ARG A 68 2.40 18.26 -4.03
N GLY A 69 3.26 19.14 -4.54
CA GLY A 69 4.08 20.03 -3.76
C GLY A 69 5.41 19.45 -3.28
N LEU A 70 5.65 18.15 -3.46
CA LEU A 70 6.91 17.51 -3.10
C LEU A 70 7.90 17.56 -4.27
N ASN A 71 9.15 17.92 -3.98
CA ASN A 71 10.25 17.80 -4.93
C ASN A 71 10.72 16.35 -4.99
N VAL A 72 10.60 15.73 -6.17
CA VAL A 72 10.91 14.33 -6.42
C VAL A 72 12.05 14.23 -7.42
N TYR A 73 13.12 13.55 -7.03
CA TYR A 73 14.31 13.34 -7.85
C TYR A 73 14.44 11.87 -8.27
N HIS A 74 14.79 11.63 -9.52
CA HIS A 74 14.86 10.29 -10.12
C HIS A 74 16.28 9.92 -10.57
N PRO A 75 17.23 9.62 -9.64
CA PRO A 75 18.54 9.13 -10.03
C PRO A 75 18.42 7.79 -10.77
N ARG A 76 19.23 7.64 -11.82
CA ARG A 76 19.20 6.46 -12.69
C ARG A 76 20.20 5.42 -12.22
N TYR A 77 19.74 4.22 -11.86
CA TYR A 77 20.60 3.12 -11.45
C TYR A 77 20.58 1.97 -12.44
N ALA A 78 21.73 1.30 -12.62
CA ALA A 78 21.84 0.15 -13.51
C ALA A 78 21.13 -1.08 -12.92
N LEU A 79 20.29 -1.72 -13.72
CA LEU A 79 19.59 -2.95 -13.37
C LEU A 79 19.56 -3.89 -14.56
N LEU A 80 19.97 -5.15 -14.36
CA LEU A 80 19.77 -6.24 -15.32
C LEU A 80 18.63 -7.12 -14.80
N PRO A 81 17.48 -7.20 -15.52
CA PRO A 81 16.34 -7.99 -15.08
C PRO A 81 16.71 -9.44 -14.80
N LYS A 82 16.15 -10.01 -13.72
CA LYS A 82 16.35 -11.38 -13.24
C LYS A 82 17.75 -11.73 -12.71
N VAL A 83 18.81 -10.99 -13.04
CA VAL A 83 20.20 -11.33 -12.68
C VAL A 83 20.75 -10.42 -11.59
N SER A 84 20.46 -9.12 -11.65
CA SER A 84 21.08 -8.13 -10.74
C SER A 84 20.30 -7.85 -9.47
N MET A 85 19.26 -8.62 -9.14
CA MET A 85 18.45 -8.41 -7.95
C MET A 85 19.30 -8.32 -6.66
N PRO A 86 20.32 -9.19 -6.43
CA PRO A 86 21.18 -9.07 -5.25
C PRO A 86 22.07 -7.82 -5.22
N PHE A 87 22.36 -7.23 -6.39
CA PHE A 87 23.20 -6.03 -6.50
C PHE A 87 22.39 -4.72 -6.58
N GLN A 88 21.06 -4.84 -6.63
CA GLN A 88 20.19 -3.69 -6.86
C GLN A 88 20.36 -2.59 -5.81
N GLY A 89 20.43 -2.96 -4.53
CA GLY A 89 20.61 -1.99 -3.45
C GLY A 89 21.95 -1.23 -3.55
N TYR A 90 23.03 -1.91 -3.91
CA TYR A 90 24.33 -1.25 -4.15
C TYR A 90 24.28 -0.32 -5.37
N SER A 91 23.65 -0.74 -6.46
CA SER A 91 23.50 0.08 -7.65
C SER A 91 22.68 1.35 -7.37
N MET A 92 21.59 1.23 -6.58
CA MET A 92 20.78 2.35 -6.14
C MET A 92 21.59 3.31 -5.25
N PHE A 93 22.36 2.78 -4.29
CA PHE A 93 23.23 3.56 -3.43
C PHE A 93 24.24 4.39 -4.26
N LEU A 94 25.00 3.73 -5.12
CA LEU A 94 26.04 4.40 -5.93
C LEU A 94 25.46 5.48 -6.84
N ALA A 95 24.34 5.19 -7.49
CA ALA A 95 23.67 6.13 -8.38
C ALA A 95 23.06 7.35 -7.65
N SER A 96 22.63 7.15 -6.40
CA SER A 96 21.94 8.20 -5.64
C SER A 96 22.91 9.04 -4.80
N LEU A 97 24.08 8.52 -4.41
CA LEU A 97 25.00 9.16 -3.48
C LEU A 97 25.42 10.60 -3.89
N PRO A 98 25.80 10.90 -5.16
CA PRO A 98 26.19 12.26 -5.55
C PRO A 98 25.03 13.26 -5.36
N LEU A 99 23.81 12.85 -5.78
CA LEU A 99 22.60 13.66 -5.64
C LEU A 99 22.25 13.89 -4.17
N VAL A 100 22.17 12.82 -3.37
CA VAL A 100 21.78 12.91 -1.96
C VAL A 100 22.80 13.73 -1.16
N ARG A 101 24.10 13.60 -1.45
CA ARG A 101 25.14 14.45 -0.84
C ARG A 101 24.92 15.93 -1.12
N ARG A 102 24.64 16.30 -2.39
CA ARG A 102 24.33 17.67 -2.77
C ARG A 102 23.10 18.19 -2.04
N LEU A 103 21.98 17.45 -2.11
CA LEU A 103 20.73 17.83 -1.43
C LEU A 103 20.90 17.95 0.08
N HIS A 104 21.68 17.06 0.71
CA HIS A 104 21.95 17.16 2.15
C HIS A 104 22.81 18.41 2.49
N HIS A 105 23.77 18.77 1.63
CA HIS A 105 24.54 20.00 1.82
C HIS A 105 23.64 21.25 1.72
N GLU A 106 22.65 21.24 0.82
CA GLU A 106 21.70 22.35 0.60
C GLU A 106 20.64 22.43 1.72
N THR A 107 20.10 21.28 2.16
CA THR A 107 18.92 21.20 3.04
C THR A 107 19.26 20.83 4.48
N ALA A 108 20.40 20.16 4.74
CA ALA A 108 20.79 19.59 6.03
C ALA A 108 19.69 18.72 6.65
N PHE A 109 19.37 17.58 6.00
CA PHE A 109 18.33 16.64 6.46
C PHE A 109 18.60 16.15 7.88
N ASP A 110 17.52 15.93 8.64
CA ASP A 110 17.56 15.38 9.99
C ASP A 110 17.61 13.85 9.98
N CYS A 111 16.99 13.22 8.97
CA CYS A 111 16.97 11.76 8.79
C CYS A 111 16.64 11.34 7.35
N ILE A 112 16.75 10.02 7.09
CA ILE A 112 16.26 9.37 5.88
C ILE A 112 15.09 8.46 6.28
N ASP A 113 13.91 8.64 5.66
CA ASP A 113 12.76 7.74 5.76
C ASP A 113 12.66 6.88 4.49
N ALA A 114 13.06 5.62 4.58
CA ALA A 114 13.07 4.69 3.46
C ALA A 114 11.81 3.81 3.46
N HIS A 115 11.23 3.61 2.27
CA HIS A 115 10.09 2.71 2.12
C HIS A 115 10.49 1.52 1.26
N TYR A 116 10.27 0.31 1.79
CA TYR A 116 10.72 -0.96 1.29
C TYR A 116 12.08 -1.36 1.90
N VAL A 117 12.12 -2.47 2.64
CA VAL A 117 13.33 -2.88 3.37
C VAL A 117 14.47 -3.20 2.40
N TYR A 118 14.16 -3.82 1.27
CA TYR A 118 15.10 -4.12 0.19
C TYR A 118 14.42 -3.92 -1.17
N PRO A 119 15.08 -3.28 -2.14
CA PRO A 119 16.47 -2.77 -2.14
C PRO A 119 16.63 -1.37 -1.52
N ASP A 120 15.54 -0.61 -1.35
CA ASP A 120 15.51 0.80 -1.00
C ASP A 120 16.12 1.07 0.38
N GLY A 121 15.66 0.36 1.42
CA GLY A 121 16.17 0.48 2.78
C GLY A 121 17.66 0.13 2.88
N PHE A 122 18.10 -0.90 2.17
CA PHE A 122 19.51 -1.26 2.11
C PHE A 122 20.36 -0.10 1.53
N ALA A 123 19.94 0.48 0.41
CA ALA A 123 20.62 1.63 -0.18
C ALA A 123 20.58 2.86 0.74
N ALA A 124 19.44 3.11 1.39
CA ALA A 124 19.27 4.20 2.34
C ALA A 124 20.17 4.07 3.56
N VAL A 125 20.34 2.88 4.12
CA VAL A 125 21.25 2.64 5.26
C VAL A 125 22.70 2.88 4.84
N LEU A 126 23.12 2.50 3.63
CA LEU A 126 24.45 2.82 3.11
C LEU A 126 24.64 4.35 2.94
N LEU A 127 23.60 5.07 2.44
CA LEU A 127 23.60 6.53 2.35
C LEU A 127 23.70 7.18 3.74
N GLY A 128 22.88 6.73 4.69
CA GLY A 128 22.89 7.23 6.06
C GLY A 128 24.25 7.07 6.74
N LYS A 129 24.86 5.89 6.63
CA LYS A 129 26.22 5.63 7.15
C LYS A 129 27.28 6.54 6.50
N ARG A 130 27.13 6.85 5.21
CA ARG A 130 28.09 7.70 4.48
C ARG A 130 27.95 9.19 4.82
N LEU A 131 26.75 9.61 5.22
CA LEU A 131 26.41 11.03 5.48
C LEU A 131 26.22 11.35 6.97
N GLY A 132 26.28 10.36 7.86
CA GLY A 132 26.03 10.55 9.29
C GLY A 132 24.55 10.75 9.63
N LEU A 133 23.61 10.26 8.79
CA LEU A 133 22.19 10.44 9.00
C LEU A 133 21.53 9.17 9.58
N PRO A 134 20.67 9.30 10.58
CA PRO A 134 19.82 8.20 11.04
C PRO A 134 18.83 7.79 9.93
N VAL A 135 18.60 6.47 9.81
CA VAL A 135 17.73 5.90 8.77
C VAL A 135 16.59 5.15 9.42
N PHE A 136 15.39 5.49 9.01
CA PHE A 136 14.16 4.76 9.35
C PHE A 136 13.70 3.96 8.15
N VAL A 137 13.17 2.76 8.39
CA VAL A 137 12.75 1.87 7.29
C VAL A 137 11.34 1.38 7.51
N SER A 138 10.47 1.61 6.51
CA SER A 138 9.08 1.15 6.50
C SER A 138 8.94 -0.10 5.62
N ALA A 139 8.50 -1.24 6.20
CA ALA A 139 8.10 -2.43 5.45
C ALA A 139 6.71 -2.26 4.86
N ARG A 140 6.53 -2.69 3.59
CA ARG A 140 5.29 -2.49 2.84
C ARG A 140 4.56 -3.78 2.45
N GLY A 141 5.21 -4.94 2.55
CA GLY A 141 4.63 -6.25 2.28
C GLY A 141 5.60 -7.19 1.56
N THR A 142 5.73 -7.10 0.24
CA THR A 142 6.56 -8.02 -0.57
C THR A 142 8.02 -8.07 -0.12
N ASP A 143 8.55 -6.98 0.38
CA ASP A 143 9.89 -6.83 0.93
C ASP A 143 10.16 -7.74 2.15
N MET A 144 9.11 -8.05 2.92
CA MET A 144 9.23 -8.92 4.10
C MET A 144 8.51 -10.26 3.95
N ASN A 145 7.51 -10.37 3.06
CA ASN A 145 6.78 -11.63 2.89
C ASN A 145 7.28 -12.52 1.73
N LEU A 146 8.12 -11.98 0.83
CA LEU A 146 8.67 -12.71 -0.31
C LEU A 146 10.20 -12.64 -0.35
N PHE A 147 10.80 -11.45 -0.26
CA PHE A 147 12.24 -11.27 -0.48
C PHE A 147 13.14 -12.02 0.50
N PRO A 148 12.76 -12.26 1.78
CA PRO A 148 13.55 -13.10 2.67
C PRO A 148 13.71 -14.56 2.23
N SER A 149 12.87 -15.05 1.29
CA SER A 149 13.02 -16.39 0.71
C SER A 149 14.22 -16.50 -0.25
N PHE A 150 14.72 -15.36 -0.77
CA PHE A 150 15.87 -15.34 -1.66
C PHE A 150 17.19 -15.36 -0.86
N ARG A 151 17.96 -16.44 -1.01
CA ARG A 151 19.17 -16.72 -0.20
C ARG A 151 20.21 -15.58 -0.22
N LEU A 152 20.39 -14.90 -1.35
CA LEU A 152 21.35 -13.81 -1.48
C LEU A 152 20.83 -12.46 -0.97
N ILE A 153 19.51 -12.27 -0.86
CA ILE A 153 18.89 -11.02 -0.41
C ILE A 153 18.65 -11.03 1.09
N ARG A 154 18.34 -12.20 1.65
CA ARG A 154 18.06 -12.36 3.08
C ARG A 154 19.13 -11.75 4.00
N PRO A 155 20.45 -11.96 3.80
CA PRO A 155 21.48 -11.32 4.61
C PRO A 155 21.48 -9.78 4.50
N MET A 156 21.14 -9.25 3.33
CA MET A 156 21.07 -7.79 3.12
C MET A 156 19.88 -7.18 3.85
N ILE A 157 18.71 -7.87 3.84
CA ILE A 157 17.54 -7.46 4.62
C ILE A 157 17.91 -7.44 6.11
N ARG A 158 18.52 -8.51 6.61
CA ARG A 158 18.94 -8.60 8.00
C ARG A 158 19.89 -7.48 8.38
N TRP A 159 20.95 -7.27 7.58
CA TRP A 159 21.90 -6.19 7.81
C TRP A 159 21.23 -4.81 7.80
N THR A 160 20.28 -4.57 6.89
CA THR A 160 19.50 -3.34 6.84
C THR A 160 18.78 -3.11 8.16
N LEU A 161 18.03 -4.09 8.63
CA LEU A 161 17.24 -4.03 9.86
C LEU A 161 18.08 -3.84 11.12
N GLU A 162 19.25 -4.47 11.18
CA GLU A 162 20.21 -4.34 12.29
C GLU A 162 20.90 -2.97 12.34
N ASN A 163 20.85 -2.18 11.25
CA ASN A 163 21.56 -0.91 11.11
C ASN A 163 20.63 0.31 10.92
N THR A 164 19.35 0.18 11.25
CA THR A 164 18.38 1.28 11.22
C THR A 164 18.26 1.97 12.58
N ALA A 165 17.90 3.25 12.58
CA ALA A 165 17.50 4.00 13.77
C ALA A 165 16.08 3.62 14.26
N GLY A 166 15.26 3.03 13.39
CA GLY A 166 13.95 2.53 13.72
C GLY A 166 13.23 1.91 12.51
N THR A 167 12.23 1.08 12.79
CA THR A 167 11.46 0.39 11.75
C THR A 167 9.96 0.57 11.93
N ILE A 168 9.24 0.65 10.82
CA ILE A 168 7.78 0.76 10.78
C ILE A 168 7.21 -0.40 9.97
N GLY A 169 6.45 -1.28 10.59
CA GLY A 169 5.60 -2.25 9.88
C GLY A 169 4.25 -1.61 9.55
N VAL A 170 3.76 -1.75 8.30
CA VAL A 170 2.39 -1.28 7.99
C VAL A 170 1.31 -2.15 8.62
N CYS A 171 1.68 -3.28 9.19
CA CYS A 171 0.84 -4.11 10.06
C CYS A 171 1.73 -4.83 11.08
N GLU A 172 1.11 -5.32 12.15
CA GLU A 172 1.81 -6.01 13.24
C GLU A 172 2.54 -7.28 12.77
N THR A 173 1.95 -8.00 11.82
CA THR A 173 2.61 -9.16 11.21
C THR A 173 3.93 -8.79 10.52
N LEU A 174 3.95 -7.64 9.81
CA LEU A 174 5.19 -7.13 9.19
C LEU A 174 6.21 -6.68 10.25
N ARG A 175 5.76 -5.96 11.31
CA ARG A 175 6.63 -5.58 12.43
C ARG A 175 7.30 -6.80 13.05
N LYS A 176 6.51 -7.82 13.38
CA LYS A 176 7.03 -9.09 13.95
C LYS A 176 8.01 -9.78 12.98
N ALA A 177 7.72 -9.78 11.68
CA ALA A 177 8.62 -10.34 10.67
C ALA A 177 9.96 -9.59 10.61
N MET A 178 9.94 -8.24 10.73
CA MET A 178 11.17 -7.44 10.79
C MET A 178 11.98 -7.73 12.05
N VAL A 179 11.33 -7.82 13.22
CA VAL A 179 11.99 -8.17 14.49
C VAL A 179 12.61 -9.56 14.42
N ALA A 180 11.88 -10.55 13.92
CA ALA A 180 12.40 -11.91 13.71
C ALA A 180 13.59 -11.96 12.72
N MET A 181 13.73 -10.92 11.87
CA MET A 181 14.83 -10.81 10.89
C MET A 181 15.99 -9.94 11.38
N GLY A 182 15.94 -9.39 12.59
CA GLY A 182 17.05 -8.63 13.20
C GLY A 182 16.76 -7.17 13.53
N ALA A 183 15.55 -6.66 13.29
CA ALA A 183 15.17 -5.33 13.79
C ALA A 183 15.06 -5.36 15.32
N SER A 184 15.49 -4.28 15.96
CA SER A 184 15.31 -4.12 17.41
C SER A 184 13.83 -3.94 17.74
N GLU A 185 13.29 -4.75 18.65
CA GLU A 185 11.89 -4.65 19.05
C GLU A 185 11.55 -3.29 19.66
N GLY A 186 12.40 -2.77 20.52
CA GLY A 186 12.25 -1.46 21.14
C GLY A 186 12.36 -0.28 20.16
N LEU A 187 12.88 -0.49 18.95
CA LEU A 187 12.97 0.50 17.87
C LEU A 187 11.96 0.24 16.74
N SER A 188 11.02 -0.69 16.93
CA SER A 188 10.05 -1.09 15.91
C SER A 188 8.64 -0.70 16.32
N THR A 189 7.85 -0.18 15.39
CA THR A 189 6.45 0.18 15.59
C THR A 189 5.56 -0.30 14.44
N THR A 190 4.26 -0.32 14.69
CA THR A 190 3.24 -0.60 13.66
C THR A 190 2.47 0.68 13.36
N ILE A 191 2.53 1.15 12.12
CA ILE A 191 1.76 2.30 11.63
C ILE A 191 1.16 1.92 10.29
N GLY A 192 -0.14 1.58 10.26
CA GLY A 192 -0.89 1.26 9.05
C GLY A 192 -1.11 2.47 8.15
N ASN A 193 -1.64 2.23 6.95
CA ASN A 193 -1.96 3.32 6.03
C ASN A 193 -3.26 4.04 6.43
N GLY A 194 -3.41 5.26 5.95
CA GLY A 194 -4.61 6.08 6.11
C GLY A 194 -5.55 6.01 4.93
N ILE A 195 -6.67 6.70 5.05
CA ILE A 195 -7.69 6.91 4.03
C ILE A 195 -7.77 8.39 3.64
N ASP A 196 -8.05 8.63 2.36
CA ASP A 196 -8.36 9.95 1.79
C ASP A 196 -9.89 10.09 1.70
N LEU A 197 -10.49 10.81 2.63
CA LEU A 197 -11.94 10.98 2.74
C LEU A 197 -12.53 11.91 1.67
N GLU A 198 -11.73 12.75 1.02
CA GLU A 198 -12.19 13.56 -0.12
C GLU A 198 -12.44 12.66 -1.34
N ARG A 199 -11.61 11.64 -1.49
CA ARG A 199 -11.69 10.68 -2.58
C ARG A 199 -12.67 9.55 -2.29
N PHE A 200 -12.63 9.01 -1.07
CA PHE A 200 -13.46 7.89 -0.62
C PHE A 200 -14.48 8.39 0.41
N SER A 201 -15.63 8.78 -0.08
CA SER A 201 -16.79 9.20 0.70
C SER A 201 -18.04 8.53 0.12
N PRO A 202 -19.08 8.31 0.94
CA PRO A 202 -20.29 7.65 0.49
C PRO A 202 -20.99 8.46 -0.58
N VAL A 203 -21.53 7.77 -1.57
CA VAL A 203 -22.48 8.27 -2.55
C VAL A 203 -23.79 7.50 -2.34
N ASP A 204 -24.93 8.10 -2.66
CA ASP A 204 -26.19 7.37 -2.62
C ASP A 204 -26.12 6.10 -3.49
N CYS A 205 -26.55 4.97 -2.94
CA CYS A 205 -26.40 3.66 -3.59
C CYS A 205 -27.13 3.62 -4.94
N GLN A 206 -28.31 4.22 -5.04
CA GLN A 206 -29.09 4.22 -6.28
C GLN A 206 -28.45 5.13 -7.33
N GLU A 207 -27.94 6.29 -6.91
CA GLU A 207 -27.17 7.20 -7.78
C GLU A 207 -25.90 6.49 -8.31
N ALA A 208 -25.16 5.81 -7.44
CA ALA A 208 -23.97 5.06 -7.82
C ALA A 208 -24.28 3.94 -8.82
N ARG A 209 -25.36 3.19 -8.59
CA ARG A 209 -25.83 2.11 -9.48
C ARG A 209 -26.27 2.64 -10.84
N LEU A 210 -27.05 3.71 -10.86
CA LEU A 210 -27.48 4.36 -12.10
C LEU A 210 -26.28 4.81 -12.94
N ARG A 211 -25.30 5.46 -12.29
CA ARG A 211 -24.07 5.92 -12.94
C ARG A 211 -23.25 4.78 -13.55
N LEU A 212 -23.22 3.61 -12.87
CA LEU A 212 -22.46 2.43 -13.30
C LEU A 212 -23.24 1.50 -14.22
N GLY A 213 -24.52 1.77 -14.48
CA GLY A 213 -25.39 0.88 -15.26
C GLY A 213 -25.72 -0.43 -14.55
N ILE A 214 -25.73 -0.44 -13.21
CA ILE A 214 -26.07 -1.60 -12.38
C ILE A 214 -27.57 -1.58 -12.08
N GLN A 215 -28.23 -2.73 -12.18
CA GLN A 215 -29.64 -2.87 -11.82
C GLN A 215 -29.88 -2.50 -10.36
N THR A 216 -30.93 -1.74 -10.10
CA THR A 216 -31.22 -1.17 -8.78
C THR A 216 -31.58 -2.21 -7.71
N ASP A 217 -32.13 -3.35 -8.13
CA ASP A 217 -32.52 -4.48 -7.31
C ASP A 217 -31.47 -5.59 -7.20
N ALA A 218 -30.31 -5.43 -7.88
CA ALA A 218 -29.22 -6.40 -7.80
C ALA A 218 -28.57 -6.41 -6.41
N GLU A 219 -28.23 -7.60 -5.93
CA GLU A 219 -27.25 -7.76 -4.85
C GLU A 219 -25.83 -7.69 -5.44
N VAL A 220 -25.01 -6.81 -4.92
CA VAL A 220 -23.72 -6.47 -5.53
C VAL A 220 -22.56 -6.78 -4.59
N ILE A 221 -21.65 -7.63 -5.07
CA ILE A 221 -20.31 -7.78 -4.48
C ILE A 221 -19.31 -7.04 -5.36
N VAL A 222 -18.47 -6.22 -4.75
CA VAL A 222 -17.32 -5.58 -5.43
C VAL A 222 -16.01 -6.16 -4.92
N SER A 223 -15.02 -6.30 -5.79
CA SER A 223 -13.66 -6.65 -5.40
C SER A 223 -12.66 -5.85 -6.23
N VAL A 224 -11.75 -5.14 -5.56
CA VAL A 224 -10.80 -4.23 -6.20
C VAL A 224 -9.37 -4.75 -6.04
N GLY A 225 -8.65 -4.91 -7.16
CA GLY A 225 -7.26 -5.31 -7.14
C GLY A 225 -6.77 -5.91 -8.45
N ALA A 226 -5.44 -6.04 -8.59
CA ALA A 226 -4.83 -6.64 -9.78
C ALA A 226 -5.31 -8.08 -10.00
N LEU A 227 -5.56 -8.47 -11.24
CA LEU A 227 -5.97 -9.85 -11.62
C LEU A 227 -4.76 -10.77 -11.61
N ILE A 228 -4.31 -11.15 -10.42
CA ILE A 228 -3.16 -12.04 -10.16
C ILE A 228 -3.56 -13.12 -9.15
N PRO A 229 -2.92 -14.31 -9.15
CA PRO A 229 -3.28 -15.43 -8.27
C PRO A 229 -3.36 -15.07 -6.80
N ARG A 230 -2.46 -14.21 -6.32
CA ARG A 230 -2.38 -13.75 -4.93
C ARG A 230 -3.68 -13.09 -4.42
N LYS A 231 -4.47 -12.47 -5.32
CA LYS A 231 -5.73 -11.79 -4.96
C LYS A 231 -6.92 -12.72 -4.74
N GLY A 232 -6.74 -14.03 -5.00
CA GLY A 232 -7.69 -15.06 -4.60
C GLY A 232 -9.02 -15.10 -5.36
N TYR A 233 -9.11 -14.45 -6.52
CA TYR A 233 -10.33 -14.47 -7.34
C TYR A 233 -10.76 -15.89 -7.76
N HIS A 234 -9.79 -16.81 -7.83
CA HIS A 234 -10.03 -18.22 -8.10
C HIS A 234 -10.75 -18.96 -6.95
N PHE A 235 -10.81 -18.37 -5.74
CA PHE A 235 -11.69 -18.81 -4.66
C PHE A 235 -13.01 -18.03 -4.66
N LEU A 236 -12.97 -16.73 -4.98
CA LEU A 236 -14.14 -15.85 -4.93
C LEU A 236 -15.19 -16.23 -5.98
N ILE A 237 -14.79 -16.55 -7.21
CA ILE A 237 -15.74 -16.93 -8.28
C ILE A 237 -16.49 -18.23 -7.96
N PRO A 238 -15.84 -19.34 -7.55
CA PRO A 238 -16.58 -20.53 -7.11
C PRO A 238 -17.39 -20.31 -5.82
N ALA A 239 -16.96 -19.42 -4.92
CA ALA A 239 -17.73 -19.05 -3.73
C ALA A 239 -19.05 -18.36 -4.11
N LEU A 240 -19.01 -17.44 -5.09
CA LEU A 240 -20.22 -16.83 -5.65
C LEU A 240 -21.18 -17.89 -6.21
N ALA A 241 -20.68 -18.88 -6.96
CA ALA A 241 -21.50 -19.95 -7.52
C ALA A 241 -22.25 -20.74 -6.45
N LYS A 242 -21.61 -20.99 -5.30
CA LYS A 242 -22.22 -21.74 -4.17
C LYS A 242 -23.44 -21.03 -3.56
N ILE A 243 -23.42 -19.69 -3.52
CA ILE A 243 -24.51 -18.91 -2.91
C ILE A 243 -25.48 -18.34 -3.95
N SER A 244 -25.28 -18.60 -5.23
CA SER A 244 -26.09 -18.04 -6.33
C SER A 244 -27.55 -18.52 -6.34
N SER A 245 -27.85 -19.67 -5.73
CA SER A 245 -29.20 -20.18 -5.58
C SER A 245 -30.00 -19.49 -4.48
N THR A 246 -29.31 -19.10 -3.38
CA THR A 246 -29.92 -18.33 -2.27
C THR A 246 -29.98 -16.83 -2.58
N HIS A 247 -29.12 -16.35 -3.48
CA HIS A 247 -29.03 -14.97 -3.91
C HIS A 247 -29.19 -14.85 -5.45
N PRO A 248 -30.42 -14.97 -5.99
CA PRO A 248 -30.63 -15.03 -7.43
C PRO A 248 -30.30 -13.77 -8.20
N SER A 249 -30.34 -12.59 -7.56
CA SER A 249 -29.96 -11.29 -8.14
C SER A 249 -28.47 -10.94 -7.98
N LEU A 250 -27.66 -11.83 -7.37
CA LEU A 250 -26.26 -11.55 -7.03
C LEU A 250 -25.39 -11.33 -8.27
N ARG A 251 -24.57 -10.29 -8.20
CA ARG A 251 -23.57 -9.90 -9.22
C ARG A 251 -22.23 -9.62 -8.55
N LEU A 252 -21.14 -10.05 -9.18
CA LEU A 252 -19.77 -9.79 -8.76
C LEU A 252 -19.07 -8.90 -9.77
N TYR A 253 -18.62 -7.73 -9.33
CA TYR A 253 -17.82 -6.83 -10.13
C TYR A 253 -16.38 -6.84 -9.64
N ILE A 254 -15.42 -7.23 -10.51
CA ILE A 254 -14.00 -7.25 -10.21
C ILE A 254 -13.33 -6.09 -10.96
N ILE A 255 -12.78 -5.12 -10.22
CA ILE A 255 -12.16 -3.92 -10.76
C ILE A 255 -10.64 -4.09 -10.68
N GLY A 256 -10.00 -4.16 -11.84
CA GLY A 256 -8.57 -4.30 -12.00
C GLY A 256 -8.18 -5.01 -13.28
N GLU A 257 -6.88 -5.01 -13.56
CA GLU A 257 -6.28 -5.71 -14.70
C GLU A 257 -5.16 -6.65 -14.23
N GLY A 258 -4.82 -7.62 -15.06
CA GLY A 258 -3.71 -8.55 -14.79
C GLY A 258 -3.72 -9.81 -15.63
N GLU A 259 -2.68 -10.59 -15.47
CA GLU A 259 -2.39 -11.80 -16.27
C GLU A 259 -3.44 -12.92 -16.09
N SER A 260 -4.20 -12.93 -15.00
CA SER A 260 -5.20 -13.96 -14.72
C SER A 260 -6.54 -13.72 -15.41
N ARG A 261 -6.74 -12.64 -16.18
CA ARG A 261 -8.04 -12.28 -16.77
C ARG A 261 -8.71 -13.42 -17.54
N SER A 262 -7.98 -14.04 -18.47
CA SER A 262 -8.51 -15.14 -19.29
C SER A 262 -8.85 -16.38 -18.46
N GLN A 263 -8.03 -16.70 -17.47
CA GLN A 263 -8.26 -17.81 -16.56
C GLN A 263 -9.54 -17.58 -15.71
N LEU A 264 -9.74 -16.34 -15.21
CA LEU A 264 -10.92 -15.98 -14.42
C LEU A 264 -12.19 -16.00 -15.26
N THR A 265 -12.13 -15.57 -16.52
CA THR A 265 -13.26 -15.69 -17.46
C THR A 265 -13.63 -17.17 -17.70
N ALA A 266 -12.64 -18.02 -17.94
CA ALA A 266 -12.88 -19.48 -18.09
C ALA A 266 -13.44 -20.11 -16.81
N LEU A 267 -12.95 -19.67 -15.64
CA LEU A 267 -13.42 -20.16 -14.35
C LEU A 267 -14.87 -19.78 -14.07
N ALA A 268 -15.29 -18.56 -14.42
CA ALA A 268 -16.69 -18.13 -14.31
C ALA A 268 -17.61 -19.02 -15.17
N LYS A 269 -17.20 -19.34 -16.40
CA LYS A 269 -17.92 -20.25 -17.29
C LYS A 269 -17.98 -21.67 -16.73
N ALA A 270 -16.87 -22.19 -16.19
CA ALA A 270 -16.81 -23.55 -15.61
C ALA A 270 -17.66 -23.72 -14.34
N ASN A 271 -18.07 -22.62 -13.71
CA ASN A 271 -18.95 -22.60 -12.53
C ASN A 271 -20.37 -22.11 -12.85
N ASP A 272 -20.74 -21.95 -14.12
CA ASP A 272 -22.05 -21.49 -14.60
C ASP A 272 -22.49 -20.13 -14.03
N VAL A 273 -21.51 -19.23 -13.81
CA VAL A 273 -21.75 -17.86 -13.28
C VAL A 273 -21.20 -16.75 -14.20
N GLN A 274 -20.95 -17.05 -15.48
CA GLN A 274 -20.42 -16.10 -16.45
C GLN A 274 -21.30 -14.84 -16.61
N ASP A 275 -22.61 -14.97 -16.43
CA ASP A 275 -23.58 -13.87 -16.53
C ASP A 275 -23.71 -13.07 -15.22
N ARG A 276 -22.98 -13.47 -14.18
CA ARG A 276 -22.96 -12.84 -12.85
C ARG A 276 -21.62 -12.25 -12.48
N VAL A 277 -20.53 -12.58 -13.21
CA VAL A 277 -19.16 -12.14 -12.94
C VAL A 277 -18.70 -11.17 -14.03
N PHE A 278 -18.40 -9.95 -13.62
CA PHE A 278 -18.01 -8.86 -14.51
C PHE A 278 -16.56 -8.41 -14.21
N LEU A 279 -15.64 -8.63 -15.17
CA LEU A 279 -14.26 -8.17 -15.11
C LEU A 279 -14.19 -6.78 -15.76
N ILE A 280 -14.26 -5.72 -14.93
CA ILE A 280 -14.49 -4.33 -15.36
C ILE A 280 -13.25 -3.68 -15.99
N GLY A 281 -12.06 -4.19 -15.67
CA GLY A 281 -10.81 -3.50 -16.02
C GLY A 281 -10.36 -2.51 -14.93
N SER A 282 -9.21 -1.88 -15.16
CA SER A 282 -8.73 -0.82 -14.27
C SER A 282 -9.59 0.42 -14.34
N LYS A 283 -9.84 1.03 -13.20
CA LYS A 283 -10.56 2.30 -13.08
C LYS A 283 -9.71 3.34 -12.36
N PRO A 284 -9.87 4.64 -12.66
CA PRO A 284 -9.30 5.70 -11.84
C PRO A 284 -9.77 5.61 -10.39
N ASN A 285 -8.89 5.96 -9.46
CA ASN A 285 -9.21 5.88 -8.02
C ASN A 285 -10.45 6.72 -7.65
N GLU A 286 -10.69 7.81 -8.38
CA GLU A 286 -11.84 8.72 -8.19
C GLU A 286 -13.18 8.05 -8.53
N GLU A 287 -13.16 7.01 -9.38
CA GLU A 287 -14.36 6.23 -9.73
C GLU A 287 -14.65 5.13 -8.71
N LEU A 288 -13.66 4.69 -7.93
CA LEU A 288 -13.82 3.53 -7.03
C LEU A 288 -14.88 3.79 -5.94
N ARG A 289 -15.08 5.03 -5.51
CA ARG A 289 -16.12 5.38 -4.54
C ARG A 289 -17.53 4.98 -5.03
N TYR A 290 -17.81 5.11 -6.32
CA TYR A 290 -19.11 4.70 -6.88
C TYR A 290 -19.28 3.19 -6.86
N TRP A 291 -18.21 2.44 -7.16
CA TRP A 291 -18.21 0.97 -7.09
C TRP A 291 -18.43 0.46 -5.66
N TYR A 292 -17.74 1.06 -4.69
CA TYR A 292 -17.96 0.70 -3.28
C TYR A 292 -19.38 1.09 -2.85
N SER A 293 -19.84 2.31 -3.12
CA SER A 293 -21.17 2.77 -2.68
C SER A 293 -22.32 2.03 -3.37
N ALA A 294 -22.13 1.48 -4.59
CA ALA A 294 -23.11 0.67 -5.28
C ALA A 294 -23.23 -0.76 -4.70
N ALA A 295 -22.22 -1.20 -3.94
CA ALA A 295 -22.12 -2.58 -3.47
C ALA A 295 -22.84 -2.81 -2.12
N ASN A 296 -23.39 -4.02 -1.95
CA ASN A 296 -23.86 -4.49 -0.66
C ASN A 296 -22.71 -4.93 0.23
N VAL A 297 -21.65 -5.52 -0.40
CA VAL A 297 -20.45 -6.03 0.29
C VAL A 297 -19.24 -5.88 -0.63
N SER A 298 -18.09 -5.52 -0.05
CA SER A 298 -16.79 -5.61 -0.72
C SER A 298 -16.06 -6.86 -0.26
N CYS A 299 -15.36 -7.55 -1.18
CA CYS A 299 -14.64 -8.79 -0.85
C CYS A 299 -13.16 -8.72 -1.17
N LEU A 300 -12.31 -9.11 -0.21
CA LEU A 300 -10.87 -9.29 -0.35
C LEU A 300 -10.49 -10.74 -0.07
N ALA A 301 -10.29 -11.55 -1.11
CA ALA A 301 -9.98 -12.98 -1.01
C ALA A 301 -8.46 -13.28 -1.05
N SER A 302 -7.62 -12.31 -0.80
CA SER A 302 -6.16 -12.37 -0.96
C SER A 302 -5.50 -13.42 -0.07
N SER A 303 -4.42 -14.04 -0.57
CA SER A 303 -3.56 -14.94 0.23
C SER A 303 -2.53 -14.20 1.06
N ARG A 304 -2.19 -12.97 0.69
CA ARG A 304 -1.21 -12.10 1.39
C ARG A 304 -1.49 -10.64 1.08
N GLU A 305 -1.45 -9.81 2.12
CA GLU A 305 -1.48 -8.35 2.00
C GLU A 305 -0.46 -7.74 2.99
N GLY A 306 0.07 -6.55 2.69
CA GLY A 306 0.74 -5.74 3.71
C GLY A 306 -0.33 -5.05 4.55
N TRP A 307 -0.83 -3.93 4.04
CA TRP A 307 -2.01 -3.24 4.51
C TRP A 307 -3.02 -3.17 3.37
N ALA A 308 -4.21 -3.69 3.60
CA ALA A 308 -5.24 -3.75 2.56
C ALA A 308 -6.05 -2.45 2.49
N ASN A 309 -5.54 -1.44 1.76
CA ASN A 309 -6.19 -0.13 1.62
C ASN A 309 -7.65 -0.25 1.16
N VAL A 310 -7.93 -1.18 0.24
CA VAL A 310 -9.28 -1.42 -0.31
C VAL A 310 -10.34 -1.71 0.76
N LEU A 311 -9.94 -2.21 1.93
CA LEU A 311 -10.85 -2.41 3.06
C LEU A 311 -11.26 -1.07 3.68
N LEU A 312 -10.29 -0.17 3.96
CA LEU A 312 -10.60 1.19 4.45
C LEU A 312 -11.36 2.01 3.42
N GLU A 313 -11.05 1.87 2.13
CA GLU A 313 -11.75 2.53 1.04
C GLU A 313 -13.22 2.13 0.99
N SER A 314 -13.51 0.83 1.12
CA SER A 314 -14.86 0.31 1.20
C SER A 314 -15.62 0.83 2.42
N LEU A 315 -15.00 0.75 3.61
CA LEU A 315 -15.61 1.23 4.86
C LEU A 315 -15.88 2.74 4.82
N ALA A 316 -14.99 3.53 4.24
CA ALA A 316 -15.17 4.97 4.06
C ALA A 316 -16.35 5.32 3.14
N CYS A 317 -16.68 4.44 2.20
CA CYS A 317 -17.86 4.55 1.35
C CYS A 317 -19.15 3.96 1.97
N GLY A 318 -19.09 3.49 3.23
CA GLY A 318 -20.23 2.93 3.93
C GLY A 318 -20.53 1.47 3.60
N THR A 319 -19.61 0.76 2.95
CA THR A 319 -19.79 -0.61 2.48
C THR A 319 -19.01 -1.60 3.33
N PRO A 320 -19.68 -2.61 3.94
CA PRO A 320 -19.04 -3.62 4.77
C PRO A 320 -18.12 -4.51 3.95
N VAL A 321 -17.21 -5.21 4.63
CA VAL A 321 -16.19 -6.00 3.97
C VAL A 321 -16.21 -7.47 4.40
N VAL A 322 -15.94 -8.37 3.46
CA VAL A 322 -15.56 -9.77 3.72
C VAL A 322 -14.09 -9.92 3.32
N ALA A 323 -13.25 -10.34 4.23
CA ALA A 323 -11.82 -10.46 3.93
C ALA A 323 -11.23 -11.75 4.50
N THR A 324 -10.30 -12.33 3.76
CA THR A 324 -9.46 -13.42 4.29
C THR A 324 -8.61 -12.93 5.45
N ARG A 325 -8.47 -13.77 6.49
CA ARG A 325 -7.69 -13.50 7.71
C ARG A 325 -6.20 -13.55 7.41
N VAL A 326 -5.70 -12.58 6.66
CA VAL A 326 -4.30 -12.52 6.24
C VAL A 326 -3.67 -11.19 6.62
N TRP A 327 -2.48 -11.25 7.21
CA TRP A 327 -1.61 -10.10 7.50
C TRP A 327 -2.38 -8.93 8.15
N GLY A 328 -2.43 -7.76 7.48
CA GLY A 328 -3.08 -6.56 8.02
C GLY A 328 -4.62 -6.54 7.95
N ALA A 329 -5.28 -7.51 7.31
CA ALA A 329 -6.75 -7.50 7.23
C ALA A 329 -7.44 -7.56 8.61
N PRO A 330 -6.99 -8.38 9.60
CA PRO A 330 -7.54 -8.36 10.96
C PRO A 330 -7.31 -7.04 11.72
N GLU A 331 -6.33 -6.24 11.31
CA GLU A 331 -6.05 -4.94 11.93
C GLU A 331 -6.94 -3.83 11.37
N VAL A 332 -7.52 -4.04 10.20
CA VAL A 332 -8.56 -3.16 9.63
C VAL A 332 -9.94 -3.58 10.09
N ILE A 333 -10.25 -4.89 10.11
CA ILE A 333 -11.55 -5.41 10.56
C ILE A 333 -11.43 -5.79 12.03
N THR A 334 -11.52 -4.80 12.90
CA THR A 334 -11.33 -4.95 14.35
C THR A 334 -12.61 -5.32 15.11
N SER A 335 -13.77 -5.23 14.46
CA SER A 335 -15.08 -5.51 15.02
C SER A 335 -15.96 -6.24 14.01
N PRO A 336 -16.87 -7.13 14.46
CA PRO A 336 -17.87 -7.74 13.59
C PRO A 336 -18.87 -6.71 12.99
N ASP A 337 -18.88 -5.46 13.45
CA ASP A 337 -19.69 -4.39 12.88
C ASP A 337 -19.07 -3.77 11.63
N LEU A 338 -17.81 -4.08 11.33
CA LEU A 338 -17.09 -3.58 10.16
C LEU A 338 -17.09 -4.58 8.99
N GLY A 339 -17.17 -5.87 9.30
CA GLY A 339 -17.08 -6.90 8.28
C GLY A 339 -16.94 -8.30 8.84
N VAL A 340 -16.64 -9.24 7.96
CA VAL A 340 -16.46 -10.65 8.28
C VAL A 340 -15.06 -11.09 7.89
N LEU A 341 -14.32 -11.67 8.83
CA LEU A 341 -13.02 -12.30 8.59
C LEU A 341 -13.20 -13.80 8.39
N VAL A 342 -12.69 -14.29 7.26
CA VAL A 342 -12.82 -15.72 6.86
C VAL A 342 -11.46 -16.36 6.61
N GLU A 343 -11.37 -17.68 6.69
CA GLU A 343 -10.20 -18.40 6.22
C GLU A 343 -10.15 -18.43 4.69
N GLN A 344 -8.96 -18.63 4.12
CA GLN A 344 -8.82 -18.73 2.68
C GLN A 344 -9.42 -20.03 2.15
N GLY A 345 -10.26 -19.95 1.16
CA GLY A 345 -10.91 -21.10 0.55
C GLY A 345 -12.29 -20.79 0.00
N VAL A 346 -12.80 -21.65 -0.86
CA VAL A 346 -14.11 -21.45 -1.51
C VAL A 346 -15.24 -21.42 -0.49
N GLN A 347 -15.31 -22.42 0.40
CA GLN A 347 -16.40 -22.53 1.37
C GLN A 347 -16.39 -21.42 2.41
N PRO A 348 -15.24 -21.12 3.09
CA PRO A 348 -15.22 -20.01 4.06
C PRO A 348 -15.60 -18.65 3.46
N ILE A 349 -15.20 -18.40 2.20
CA ILE A 349 -15.57 -17.15 1.50
C ILE A 349 -17.05 -17.16 1.18
N ALA A 350 -17.61 -18.28 0.72
CA ALA A 350 -19.05 -18.40 0.45
C ALA A 350 -19.88 -18.13 1.71
N ASP A 351 -19.55 -18.80 2.82
CA ASP A 351 -20.23 -18.64 4.10
C ASP A 351 -20.14 -17.20 4.62
N GLY A 352 -18.95 -16.57 4.48
CA GLY A 352 -18.74 -15.19 4.87
C GLY A 352 -19.53 -14.19 4.04
N LEU A 353 -19.64 -14.43 2.73
CA LEU A 353 -20.46 -13.61 1.82
C LEU A 353 -21.94 -13.74 2.11
N ASP A 354 -22.44 -14.97 2.28
CA ASP A 354 -23.85 -15.24 2.63
C ASP A 354 -24.23 -14.56 3.95
N ALA A 355 -23.40 -14.71 4.98
CA ALA A 355 -23.57 -14.04 6.27
C ALA A 355 -23.58 -12.51 6.14
N ALA A 356 -22.66 -11.96 5.32
CA ALA A 356 -22.53 -10.52 5.14
C ALA A 356 -23.69 -9.92 4.34
N LEU A 357 -24.20 -10.63 3.31
CA LEU A 357 -25.36 -10.21 2.51
C LEU A 357 -26.66 -10.28 3.33
N SER A 358 -26.80 -11.25 4.22
CA SER A 358 -27.97 -11.42 5.09
C SER A 358 -28.00 -10.46 6.28
N LYS A 359 -26.87 -9.84 6.63
CA LYS A 359 -26.76 -8.93 7.79
C LYS A 359 -27.16 -7.51 7.43
N ARG A 360 -27.92 -6.85 8.32
CA ARG A 360 -28.14 -5.41 8.23
C ARG A 360 -26.96 -4.65 8.81
N TRP A 361 -26.29 -3.86 7.98
CA TRP A 361 -25.15 -3.03 8.36
C TRP A 361 -25.55 -1.59 8.63
N VAL A 362 -24.83 -0.93 9.54
CA VAL A 362 -25.01 0.49 9.86
C VAL A 362 -23.88 1.28 9.19
N GLY A 363 -24.17 1.86 8.04
CA GLY A 363 -23.15 2.56 7.21
C GLY A 363 -22.39 3.65 7.98
N GLU A 364 -23.05 4.39 8.88
CA GLU A 364 -22.41 5.44 9.69
C GLU A 364 -21.30 4.89 10.61
N VAL A 365 -21.44 3.65 11.12
CA VAL A 365 -20.40 3.00 11.93
C VAL A 365 -19.16 2.73 11.08
N LEU A 366 -19.35 2.25 9.86
CA LEU A 366 -18.27 1.97 8.90
C LEU A 366 -17.50 3.24 8.53
N ILE A 367 -18.24 4.29 8.15
CA ILE A 367 -17.70 5.59 7.77
C ILE A 367 -16.92 6.23 8.94
N ARG A 368 -17.50 6.23 10.14
CA ARG A 368 -16.86 6.79 11.34
C ARG A 368 -15.57 6.06 11.67
N TYR A 369 -15.57 4.72 11.56
CA TYR A 369 -14.36 3.93 11.77
C TYR A 369 -13.27 4.31 10.76
N ALA A 370 -13.59 4.34 9.46
CA ALA A 370 -12.63 4.73 8.43
C ALA A 370 -12.10 6.16 8.66
N ALA A 371 -12.98 7.11 9.04
CA ALA A 371 -12.62 8.50 9.33
C ALA A 371 -11.66 8.65 10.53
N SER A 372 -11.58 7.67 11.42
CA SER A 372 -10.60 7.68 12.52
C SER A 372 -9.17 7.39 12.05
N ARG A 373 -8.97 6.94 10.79
CA ARG A 373 -7.67 6.55 10.25
C ARG A 373 -7.31 7.33 8.98
N THR A 374 -7.35 8.65 9.02
CA THR A 374 -6.95 9.51 7.90
C THR A 374 -5.43 9.55 7.73
N TRP A 375 -4.97 10.04 6.57
CA TRP A 375 -3.54 10.25 6.33
C TRP A 375 -2.92 11.29 7.28
N ASP A 376 -3.69 12.25 7.81
CA ASP A 376 -3.22 13.19 8.84
C ASP A 376 -2.92 12.50 10.16
N VAL A 377 -3.75 11.53 10.54
CA VAL A 377 -3.49 10.70 11.73
C VAL A 377 -2.21 9.90 11.54
N VAL A 378 -2.06 9.25 10.39
CA VAL A 378 -0.86 8.48 10.05
C VAL A 378 0.39 9.37 10.03
N ALA A 379 0.30 10.56 9.42
CA ALA A 379 1.42 11.51 9.37
C ALA A 379 1.87 11.94 10.76
N ARG A 380 0.92 12.17 11.68
CA ARG A 380 1.20 12.48 13.09
C ARG A 380 1.91 11.33 13.80
N GLU A 381 1.39 10.11 13.70
CA GLU A 381 2.01 8.93 14.30
C GLU A 381 3.45 8.72 13.81
N VAL A 382 3.70 8.97 12.52
CA VAL A 382 5.05 8.89 11.95
C VAL A 382 5.94 10.00 12.50
N GLU A 383 5.45 11.24 12.57
CA GLU A 383 6.19 12.36 13.11
C GLU A 383 6.56 12.13 14.58
N ASP A 384 5.61 11.68 15.41
CA ASP A 384 5.82 11.35 16.81
C ASP A 384 6.89 10.25 16.96
N PHE A 385 6.80 9.19 16.17
CA PHE A 385 7.80 8.12 16.17
C PHE A 385 9.18 8.63 15.79
N LEU A 386 9.31 9.45 14.75
CA LEU A 386 10.59 10.02 14.33
C LEU A 386 11.16 10.98 15.38
N ASN A 387 10.34 11.88 15.97
CA ASN A 387 10.74 12.84 16.98
C ASN A 387 11.32 12.16 18.23
N VAL A 388 10.62 11.14 18.75
CA VAL A 388 11.08 10.34 19.89
C VAL A 388 12.46 9.73 19.60
N ARG A 389 12.65 9.16 18.40
CA ARG A 389 13.90 8.48 18.03
C ARG A 389 15.06 9.43 17.73
N LEU A 390 14.76 10.64 17.27
CA LEU A 390 15.76 11.69 17.03
C LEU A 390 16.06 12.50 18.29
N GLY A 391 15.39 12.25 19.42
CA GLY A 391 15.56 13.01 20.68
C GLY A 391 15.08 14.45 20.59
N MET A 392 14.24 14.80 19.62
CA MET A 392 13.80 16.17 19.38
C MET A 392 12.82 16.68 20.45
N GLU A 393 12.05 15.79 21.10
CA GLU A 393 11.15 16.16 22.20
C GLU A 393 11.90 16.71 23.42
N GLN A 394 13.04 16.11 23.77
CA GLN A 394 13.87 16.58 24.88
C GLN A 394 14.46 17.98 24.64
N GLN A 395 14.80 18.29 23.38
CA GLN A 395 15.33 19.60 23.00
C GLN A 395 14.26 20.70 23.01
N GLN A 396 13.01 20.39 22.69
CA GLN A 396 11.90 21.36 22.75
C GLN A 396 11.54 21.70 24.20
N THR A 397 11.50 20.71 25.09
CA THR A 397 11.24 20.91 26.51
C THR A 397 12.36 21.71 27.20
N LEU A 398 13.63 21.45 26.86
CA LEU A 398 14.78 22.22 27.37
C LEU A 398 14.80 23.68 26.88
N LYS A 399 14.38 23.92 25.61
CA LYS A 399 14.27 25.30 25.08
C LYS A 399 13.09 26.06 25.66
N ALA A 400 11.97 25.39 25.94
CA ALA A 400 10.81 26.02 26.58
C ALA A 400 11.06 26.34 28.07
N GLY A 401 11.86 25.51 28.78
CA GLY A 401 12.26 25.76 30.16
C GLY A 401 13.40 26.78 30.34
N ALA A 402 14.12 27.12 29.26
CA ALA A 402 15.19 28.14 29.28
C ALA A 402 14.69 29.56 28.96
N VAL A 403 13.39 29.73 28.69
CA VAL A 403 12.73 31.03 28.38
C VAL A 403 11.87 31.49 29.57
N GLN A 404 11.83 30.74 30.66
CA GLN A 404 11.26 31.15 31.96
C GLN A 404 12.42 31.56 32.93
#